data_1c524dbef85ff49e6d2ed236497df3c8
#
_entry.id   1c524dbef85ff49e6d2ed236497df3c8
#
_cell.length_a   1.000
_cell.length_b   1.000
_cell.length_c   1.000
_cell.angle_alpha   90.00
_cell.angle_beta   90.00
_cell.angle_gamma   90.00
#
_symmetry.space_group_name_H-M   'P 1'
#
loop_
_entity.id
_entity.type
_entity.pdbx_description
1 polymer ?
#
loop_
_entity_poly.entity_id
_entity_poly.type
_entity_poly.pdbx_seq_one_letter_code
_entity_poly.pdbx_strand_id
1 'polypeptide(L)' 'MPGFQRVTFLPHARERMEQYGIDEEEVRSVLEAPGEEGTANFSRSYAQKLLSSRLLVRVIYNVGVDEAVIVSVMLRRR' A
#
# COMPACT_ATOMS: atom_id res chain seq x y z
N MET A 1 -9.22 -0.15 13.02
CA MET A 1 -8.85 -0.21 11.63
C MET A 1 -9.48 -1.42 10.96
N PRO A 2 -10.27 -1.22 9.96
CA PRO A 2 -10.88 -2.34 9.27
C PRO A 2 -9.82 -3.14 8.53
N GLY A 3 -9.82 -4.42 8.73
CA GLY A 3 -9.05 -5.29 7.88
C GLY A 3 -9.80 -5.48 6.58
N PHE A 4 -9.07 -5.56 5.49
CA PHE A 4 -9.68 -5.95 4.24
C PHE A 4 -9.62 -7.46 4.13
N GLN A 5 -10.75 -8.08 3.78
CA GLN A 5 -10.77 -9.53 3.60
C GLN A 5 -10.01 -9.94 2.35
N ARG A 6 -10.00 -9.08 1.34
CA ARG A 6 -9.29 -9.35 0.10
C ARG A 6 -8.40 -8.17 -0.26
N VAL A 7 -7.21 -8.50 -0.71
CA VAL A 7 -6.28 -7.52 -1.23
C VAL A 7 -5.88 -7.99 -2.62
N THR A 8 -6.26 -7.20 -3.62
CA THR A 8 -5.99 -7.51 -5.01
C THR A 8 -4.89 -6.60 -5.52
N PHE A 9 -3.91 -7.16 -6.19
CA PHE A 9 -2.76 -6.42 -6.67
C PHE A 9 -2.85 -6.27 -8.19
N LEU A 10 -2.98 -5.04 -8.67
CA LEU A 10 -2.98 -4.79 -10.10
C LEU A 10 -1.56 -4.97 -10.67
N PRO A 11 -1.45 -5.24 -11.98
CA PRO A 11 -0.14 -5.50 -12.59
C PRO A 11 0.90 -4.42 -12.32
N HIS A 12 0.51 -3.16 -12.39
CA HIS A 12 1.42 -2.04 -12.12
C HIS A 12 1.96 -2.09 -10.68
N ALA A 13 1.08 -2.43 -9.74
CA ALA A 13 1.49 -2.55 -8.33
C ALA A 13 2.50 -3.69 -8.17
N ARG A 14 2.25 -4.83 -8.82
CA ARG A 14 3.17 -5.97 -8.74
C ARG A 14 4.52 -5.63 -9.35
N GLU A 15 4.53 -4.90 -10.46
CA GLU A 15 5.78 -4.44 -11.06
C GLU A 15 6.59 -3.59 -10.08
N ARG A 16 5.93 -2.66 -9.43
CA ARG A 16 6.60 -1.78 -8.46
C ARG A 16 7.10 -2.55 -7.26
N MET A 17 6.29 -3.49 -6.77
CA MET A 17 6.69 -4.34 -5.64
C MET A 17 7.94 -5.13 -5.99
N GLU A 18 7.98 -5.72 -7.16
CA GLU A 18 9.16 -6.46 -7.61
C GLU A 18 10.37 -5.55 -7.74
N GLN A 19 10.17 -4.38 -8.33
CA GLN A 19 11.23 -3.40 -8.54
C GLN A 19 11.84 -2.95 -7.21
N TYR A 20 11.02 -2.79 -6.17
CA TYR A 20 11.47 -2.30 -4.87
C TYR A 20 11.76 -3.41 -3.87
N GLY A 21 11.50 -4.67 -4.22
CA GLY A 21 11.69 -5.77 -3.30
C GLY A 21 10.70 -5.79 -2.15
N ILE A 22 9.47 -5.37 -2.41
CA ILE A 22 8.39 -5.34 -1.42
C ILE A 22 7.47 -6.52 -1.69
N ASP A 23 7.16 -7.30 -0.66
CA ASP A 23 6.27 -8.45 -0.81
C ASP A 23 4.84 -8.13 -0.37
N GLU A 24 3.92 -9.07 -0.60
CA GLU A 24 2.51 -8.89 -0.28
C GLU A 24 2.27 -8.70 1.20
N GLU A 25 3.04 -9.38 2.05
CA GLU A 25 2.89 -9.25 3.50
C GLU A 25 3.25 -7.85 3.96
N GLU A 26 4.27 -7.27 3.38
CA GLU A 26 4.66 -5.90 3.70
C GLU A 26 3.57 -4.90 3.32
N VAL A 27 2.95 -5.09 2.14
CA VAL A 27 1.84 -4.25 1.73
C VAL A 27 0.66 -4.41 2.68
N ARG A 28 0.32 -5.64 3.05
CA ARG A 28 -0.77 -5.89 4.00
C ARG A 28 -0.48 -5.26 5.35
N SER A 29 0.77 -5.31 5.80
CA SER A 29 1.18 -4.69 7.05
C SER A 29 0.94 -3.17 7.03
N VAL A 30 1.23 -2.54 5.90
CA VAL A 30 0.99 -1.10 5.74
C VAL A 30 -0.50 -0.78 5.82
N LEU A 31 -1.34 -1.62 5.20
CA LEU A 31 -2.78 -1.41 5.22
C LEU A 31 -3.38 -1.64 6.60
N GLU A 32 -2.88 -2.62 7.33
CA GLU A 32 -3.42 -2.98 8.64
C GLU A 32 -3.05 -2.00 9.75
N ALA A 33 -1.84 -1.47 9.69
CA ALA A 33 -1.34 -0.59 10.73
C ALA A 33 -0.54 0.57 10.12
N PRO A 34 -1.20 1.45 9.37
CA PRO A 34 -0.51 2.56 8.72
C PRO A 34 -0.01 3.58 9.75
N GLY A 35 1.13 4.17 9.45
CA GLY A 35 1.59 5.32 10.21
C GLY A 35 0.86 6.59 9.81
N GLU A 36 0.44 6.64 8.56
CA GLU A 36 -0.33 7.75 8.00
C GLU A 36 -1.22 7.23 6.90
N GLU A 37 -2.42 7.79 6.78
CA GLU A 37 -3.33 7.46 5.70
C GLU A 37 -4.12 8.68 5.28
N GLY A 38 -4.62 8.67 4.04
CA GLY A 38 -5.37 9.80 3.52
C GLY A 38 -5.87 9.54 2.11
N THR A 39 -6.17 10.63 1.41
CA THR A 39 -6.70 10.58 0.06
C THR A 39 -5.62 10.96 -0.95
N ALA A 40 -5.50 10.17 -1.99
CA ALA A 40 -4.59 10.42 -3.10
C ALA A 40 -5.39 10.95 -4.30
N ASN A 41 -4.69 11.18 -5.43
CA ASN A 41 -5.32 11.66 -6.65
C ASN A 41 -6.35 10.66 -7.18
N PHE A 42 -7.34 11.16 -7.92
CA PHE A 42 -8.39 10.35 -8.56
C PHE A 42 -9.25 9.60 -7.54
N SER A 43 -9.49 10.22 -6.38
CA SER A 43 -10.31 9.65 -5.31
C SER A 43 -9.78 8.32 -4.77
N ARG A 44 -8.50 8.07 -4.96
CA ARG A 44 -7.85 6.89 -4.39
C ARG A 44 -7.45 7.18 -2.97
N SER A 45 -7.18 6.10 -2.23
CA SER A 45 -6.69 6.19 -0.86
C SER A 45 -5.20 5.87 -0.83
N TYR A 46 -4.52 6.35 0.20
CA TYR A 46 -3.15 5.91 0.43
C TYR A 46 -2.95 5.55 1.89
N ALA A 47 -2.03 4.66 2.13
CA ALA A 47 -1.53 4.33 3.46
C ALA A 47 -0.02 4.27 3.35
N GLN A 48 0.68 4.76 4.36
CA GLN A 48 2.14 4.68 4.35
C GLN A 48 2.65 4.36 5.74
N LYS A 49 3.81 3.73 5.78
CA LYS A 49 4.40 3.26 7.01
C LYS A 49 5.91 3.17 6.84
N LEU A 50 6.63 3.47 7.90
CA LEU A 50 8.08 3.25 7.92
C LEU A 50 8.33 1.76 8.13
N LEU A 51 9.05 1.14 7.21
CA LEU A 51 9.54 -0.24 7.39
C LEU A 51 10.81 -0.23 8.23
N SER A 52 11.54 0.88 8.18
CA SER A 52 12.73 1.07 8.99
C SER A 52 12.89 2.57 9.19
N SER A 53 13.91 2.98 9.93
CA SER A 53 14.17 4.40 10.17
C SER A 53 14.40 5.20 8.89
N ARG A 54 14.64 4.53 7.76
CA ARG A 54 14.99 5.21 6.51
C ARG A 54 14.10 4.85 5.33
N LEU A 55 13.20 3.86 5.49
CA LEU A 55 12.40 3.38 4.37
C LEU A 55 10.93 3.58 4.65
N LEU A 56 10.31 4.42 3.82
CA LEU A 56 8.88 4.68 3.89
C LEU A 56 8.20 3.99 2.71
N VAL A 57 7.22 3.16 3.00
CA VAL A 57 6.43 2.50 1.97
C VAL A 57 5.07 3.17 1.91
N ARG A 58 4.69 3.63 0.71
CA ARG A 58 3.36 4.18 0.46
C ARG A 58 2.62 3.28 -0.49
N VAL A 59 1.41 2.92 -0.11
CA VAL A 59 0.52 2.08 -0.90
C VAL A 59 -0.65 2.93 -1.36
N ILE A 60 -0.90 2.94 -2.67
CA ILE A 60 -2.05 3.64 -3.27
C ILE A 60 -3.06 2.57 -3.65
N TYR A 61 -4.31 2.75 -3.20
CA TYR A 61 -5.31 1.71 -3.39
C TYR A 61 -6.71 2.29 -3.55
N ASN A 62 -7.60 1.49 -4.12
CA ASN A 62 -9.02 1.79 -4.17
C ASN A 62 -9.73 0.88 -3.17
N VAL A 63 -10.71 1.42 -2.48
CA VAL A 63 -11.48 0.66 -1.49
C VAL A 63 -12.73 0.13 -2.16
N GLY A 64 -12.93 -1.19 -2.07
CA GLY A 64 -14.14 -1.86 -2.48
C GLY A 64 -14.85 -2.44 -1.25
N VAL A 65 -15.84 -3.29 -1.49
CA VAL A 65 -16.54 -3.97 -0.40
C VAL A 65 -15.60 -5.03 0.18
N ASP A 66 -15.11 -4.80 1.39
CA ASP A 66 -14.15 -5.67 2.07
C ASP A 66 -12.91 -5.98 1.24
N GLU A 67 -12.59 -5.08 0.30
CA GLU A 67 -11.47 -5.30 -0.60
C GLU A 67 -10.64 -4.03 -0.74
N ALA A 68 -9.33 -4.19 -0.80
CA ALA A 68 -8.41 -3.15 -1.21
C ALA A 68 -7.79 -3.56 -2.54
N VAL A 69 -7.93 -2.72 -3.55
CA VAL A 69 -7.33 -2.96 -4.87
C VAL A 69 -6.09 -2.10 -4.96
N ILE A 70 -4.93 -2.73 -4.92
CA ILE A 70 -3.66 -2.03 -4.88
C ILE A 70 -3.30 -1.54 -6.28
N VAL A 71 -3.24 -0.22 -6.42
CA VAL A 71 -2.97 0.44 -7.70
C VAL A 71 -1.47 0.65 -7.88
N SER A 72 -0.79 1.08 -6.83
CA SER A 72 0.64 1.35 -6.90
C SER A 72 1.29 1.23 -5.54
N VAL A 73 2.57 0.96 -5.54
CA VAL A 73 3.38 0.90 -4.32
C VAL A 73 4.62 1.74 -4.58
N MET A 74 5.00 2.55 -3.61
CA MET A 74 6.16 3.42 -3.72
C MET A 74 7.04 3.24 -2.50
N LEU A 75 8.35 3.28 -2.74
CA LEU A 75 9.34 3.22 -1.69
C LEU A 75 10.13 4.51 -1.70
N ARG A 76 10.21 5.16 -0.55
CA ARG A 76 10.99 6.39 -0.41
C ARG A 76 12.02 6.24 0.69
N ARG A 77 13.18 6.79 0.45
CA ARG A 77 14.20 6.89 1.50
C ARG A 77 14.04 8.23 2.21
N ARG A 78 14.20 8.18 3.48
CA ARG A 78 14.18 9.39 4.31
C ARG A 78 15.59 9.82 4.69
#